data_e503123ec3447ac9190cefc22481f9a4
#
_entry.id   e503123ec3447ac9190cefc22481f9a4
#
_cell.length_a   1.000
_cell.length_b   1.000
_cell.length_c   1.000
_cell.angle_alpha   90.00
_cell.angle_beta   90.00
_cell.angle_gamma   90.00
#
_symmetry.space_group_name_H-M   'P 1'
#
loop_
_entity.id
_entity.type
_entity.pdbx_description
1 polymer ?
#
loop_
_entity_poly.entity_id
_entity_poly.type
_entity_poly.pdbx_seq_one_letter_code
_entity_poly.pdbx_strand_id
1 'polypeptide(L)'
;MIQSMTGFGKHVIQLPSKKITIEIKSLNSKSLDLNARIPSSYKEKELQLRKTIATALVRGKIDFSLYIENTGDETSSVINEVVLRQYMKQLSAIANVEDARLLEMAIRMPDAMKTEREDIDAKEFVAIEETLVVALEEIYKFRSEEGQVLDDDFVSRVTTIKNLLTEVEKLDIDRLSTIRERLEKAVADLSVNLDKNRFEQELIYYLEKYDITEEKVRLNNHLDYFLTTLKSVDSNGRKLGFICQEIGREVNTIGSKANFAPLQQVVVQMKDELEKIKEQMLNVL
;
A
#
# COMPACT_ATOMS: atom_id res chain seq x y z
N MET A 1 -6.25 9.70 11.75
CA MET A 1 -6.77 8.58 10.94
C MET A 1 -5.68 8.11 10.00
N ILE A 2 -5.43 6.82 9.94
CA ILE A 2 -4.49 6.25 8.98
C ILE A 2 -5.06 6.36 7.56
N GLN A 3 -4.18 6.41 6.57
CA GLN A 3 -4.54 6.38 5.15
C GLN A 3 -3.90 5.18 4.49
N SER A 4 -4.58 4.59 3.52
CA SER A 4 -3.99 3.55 2.68
C SER A 4 -2.98 4.14 1.70
N MET A 5 -1.98 3.34 1.35
CA MET A 5 -1.05 3.67 0.25
C MET A 5 -1.63 3.40 -1.13
N THR A 6 -2.61 2.51 -1.22
CA THR A 6 -3.32 2.22 -2.46
C THR A 6 -4.41 3.25 -2.71
N GLY A 7 -4.71 3.53 -3.96
CA GLY A 7 -5.74 4.47 -4.32
C GLY A 7 -5.96 4.54 -5.82
N PHE A 8 -7.17 4.94 -6.19
CA PHE A 8 -7.57 5.18 -7.56
C PHE A 8 -8.39 6.45 -7.63
N GLY A 9 -8.08 7.33 -8.60
CA GLY A 9 -8.87 8.50 -8.92
C GLY A 9 -9.00 8.61 -10.44
N LYS A 10 -10.21 8.91 -10.90
CA LYS A 10 -10.50 9.09 -12.31
C LYS A 10 -11.49 10.23 -12.48
N HIS A 11 -11.10 11.24 -13.23
CA HIS A 11 -12.02 12.31 -13.57
C HIS A 11 -12.09 12.53 -15.07
N VAL A 12 -13.27 12.91 -15.56
CA VAL A 12 -13.55 13.11 -16.97
C VAL A 12 -14.22 14.47 -17.15
N ILE A 13 -13.68 15.30 -18.02
CA ILE A 13 -14.30 16.56 -18.40
C ILE A 13 -14.59 16.56 -19.90
N GLN A 14 -15.74 17.08 -20.31
CA GLN A 14 -16.12 17.28 -21.69
C GLN A 14 -15.92 18.75 -22.04
N LEU A 15 -15.01 19.03 -22.95
CA LEU A 15 -14.87 20.33 -23.62
C LEU A 15 -15.64 20.31 -24.95
N PRO A 16 -15.86 21.47 -25.60
CA PRO A 16 -16.63 21.53 -26.83
C PRO A 16 -16.12 20.62 -27.96
N SER A 17 -14.78 20.48 -28.11
CA SER A 17 -14.14 19.68 -29.17
C SER A 17 -13.34 18.49 -28.65
N LYS A 18 -13.15 18.36 -27.33
CA LYS A 18 -12.30 17.35 -26.75
C LYS A 18 -12.89 16.78 -25.45
N LYS A 19 -12.70 15.49 -25.22
CA LYS A 19 -12.96 14.84 -23.96
C LYS A 19 -11.62 14.51 -23.30
N ILE A 20 -11.44 15.01 -22.08
CA ILE A 20 -10.22 14.83 -21.30
C ILE A 20 -10.52 13.85 -20.18
N THR A 21 -9.73 12.78 -20.08
CA THR A 21 -9.80 11.79 -19.01
C THR A 21 -8.47 11.73 -18.29
N ILE A 22 -8.50 11.92 -16.99
CA ILE A 22 -7.35 11.73 -16.10
C ILE A 22 -7.59 10.50 -15.24
N GLU A 23 -6.63 9.60 -15.23
CA GLU A 23 -6.58 8.44 -14.34
C GLU A 23 -5.29 8.45 -13.54
N ILE A 24 -5.41 8.27 -12.23
CA ILE A 24 -4.27 8.17 -11.32
C ILE A 24 -4.45 6.91 -10.49
N LYS A 25 -3.44 6.03 -10.51
CA LYS A 25 -3.38 4.82 -9.69
C LYS A 25 -2.19 4.92 -8.76
N SER A 26 -2.40 4.59 -7.51
CA SER A 26 -1.35 4.55 -6.50
C SER A 26 -1.24 3.16 -5.91
N LEU A 27 -0.02 2.63 -5.87
CA LEU A 27 0.32 1.36 -5.26
C LEU A 27 1.38 1.56 -4.17
N ASN A 28 1.51 0.58 -3.30
CA ASN A 28 2.51 0.62 -2.24
C ASN A 28 3.94 0.71 -2.80
N SER A 29 4.70 1.69 -2.31
CA SER A 29 6.15 1.81 -2.53
C SER A 29 6.81 2.59 -1.40
N LYS A 30 8.09 2.29 -1.13
CA LYS A 30 8.88 3.00 -0.11
C LYS A 30 9.24 4.43 -0.50
N SER A 31 9.34 4.71 -1.79
CA SER A 31 9.63 6.02 -2.36
C SER A 31 8.55 6.42 -3.35
N LEU A 32 8.52 7.69 -3.73
CA LEU A 32 7.68 8.15 -4.81
C LEU A 32 8.30 7.70 -6.15
N ASP A 33 7.57 6.87 -6.90
CA ASP A 33 7.88 6.47 -8.27
C ASP A 33 6.70 6.86 -9.15
N LEU A 34 6.88 7.92 -9.96
CA LEU A 34 5.82 8.48 -10.79
C LEU A 34 6.06 8.17 -12.26
N ASN A 35 5.24 7.29 -12.79
CA ASN A 35 5.14 7.02 -14.22
C ASN A 35 4.00 7.84 -14.82
N ALA A 36 4.30 8.71 -15.82
CA ALA A 36 3.31 9.55 -16.46
C ALA A 36 3.17 9.19 -17.94
N ARG A 37 1.95 8.88 -18.37
CA ARG A 37 1.57 8.67 -19.76
C ARG A 37 0.78 9.87 -20.22
N ILE A 38 1.42 10.69 -21.05
CA ILE A 38 0.88 11.96 -21.54
C ILE A 38 1.00 11.98 -23.06
N PRO A 39 -0.04 12.40 -23.80
CA PRO A 39 0.03 12.57 -25.24
C PRO A 39 1.17 13.52 -25.63
N SER A 40 1.78 13.28 -26.80
CA SER A 40 2.97 14.04 -27.27
C SER A 40 2.72 15.54 -27.38
N SER A 41 1.50 15.95 -27.67
CA SER A 41 1.08 17.36 -27.74
C SER A 41 1.18 18.09 -26.39
N TYR A 42 1.08 17.39 -25.26
CA TYR A 42 1.11 17.96 -23.89
C TYR A 42 2.44 17.71 -23.16
N LYS A 43 3.44 17.18 -23.84
CA LYS A 43 4.70 16.77 -23.22
C LYS A 43 5.48 17.94 -22.59
N GLU A 44 5.33 19.15 -23.11
CA GLU A 44 5.93 20.37 -22.53
C GLU A 44 5.40 20.68 -21.13
N LYS A 45 4.17 20.28 -20.83
CA LYS A 45 3.50 20.48 -19.53
C LYS A 45 3.70 19.31 -18.54
N GLU A 46 4.38 18.25 -18.97
CA GLU A 46 4.60 17.06 -18.16
C GLU A 46 5.25 17.38 -16.80
N LEU A 47 6.27 18.24 -16.79
CA LEU A 47 6.99 18.57 -15.57
C LEU A 47 6.09 19.27 -14.53
N GLN A 48 5.18 20.13 -14.98
CA GLN A 48 4.24 20.83 -14.12
C GLN A 48 3.24 19.85 -13.49
N LEU A 49 2.65 18.95 -14.29
CA LEU A 49 1.72 17.92 -13.81
C LEU A 49 2.41 16.97 -12.83
N ARG A 50 3.63 16.52 -13.14
CA ARG A 50 4.44 15.68 -12.23
C ARG A 50 4.68 16.37 -10.90
N LYS A 51 4.98 17.65 -10.89
CA LYS A 51 5.22 18.43 -9.66
C LYS A 51 3.96 18.48 -8.79
N THR A 52 2.79 18.74 -9.39
CA THR A 52 1.51 18.77 -8.70
C THR A 52 1.20 17.41 -8.05
N ILE A 53 1.35 16.32 -8.81
CA ILE A 53 1.11 14.96 -8.32
C ILE A 53 2.10 14.60 -7.21
N ALA A 54 3.39 14.89 -7.38
CA ALA A 54 4.42 14.59 -6.39
C ALA A 54 4.23 15.35 -5.07
N THR A 55 3.71 16.58 -5.14
CA THR A 55 3.40 17.38 -3.94
C THR A 55 2.19 16.79 -3.20
N ALA A 56 1.19 16.31 -3.94
CA ALA A 56 -0.02 15.75 -3.36
C ALA A 56 0.21 14.33 -2.82
N LEU A 57 0.90 13.47 -3.57
CA LEU A 57 1.08 12.05 -3.24
C LEU A 57 2.52 11.79 -2.76
N VAL A 58 2.78 12.03 -1.50
CA VAL A 58 4.11 12.05 -0.85
C VAL A 58 4.97 10.81 -1.15
N ARG A 59 4.37 9.61 -1.28
CA ARG A 59 5.05 8.36 -1.63
C ARG A 59 4.09 7.39 -2.32
N GLY A 60 4.64 6.36 -2.95
CA GLY A 60 3.90 5.32 -3.66
C GLY A 60 4.41 5.15 -5.09
N LYS A 61 4.07 4.04 -5.71
CA LYS A 61 4.21 3.88 -7.16
C LYS A 61 2.95 4.42 -7.81
N ILE A 62 3.10 5.54 -8.51
CA ILE A 62 2.01 6.30 -9.10
C ILE A 62 2.03 6.12 -10.62
N ASP A 63 0.95 5.60 -11.17
CA ASP A 63 0.68 5.59 -12.60
C ASP A 63 -0.33 6.69 -12.92
N PHE A 64 0.12 7.73 -13.60
CA PHE A 64 -0.69 8.83 -14.10
C PHE A 64 -0.92 8.67 -15.60
N SER A 65 -2.15 8.79 -16.06
CA SER A 65 -2.50 8.74 -17.48
C SER A 65 -3.45 9.87 -17.83
N LEU A 66 -3.05 10.63 -18.84
CA LEU A 66 -3.86 11.67 -19.47
C LEU A 66 -4.32 11.15 -20.83
N TYR A 67 -5.62 11.02 -21.04
CA TYR A 67 -6.22 10.65 -22.31
C TYR A 67 -7.02 11.84 -22.85
N ILE A 68 -6.85 12.11 -24.12
CA ILE A 68 -7.57 13.17 -24.84
C ILE A 68 -8.18 12.55 -26.08
N GLU A 69 -9.49 12.63 -26.17
CA GLU A 69 -10.29 12.19 -27.31
C GLU A 69 -10.85 13.43 -28.01
N ASN A 70 -10.59 13.61 -29.31
CA ASN A 70 -11.23 14.63 -30.10
C ASN A 70 -12.69 14.23 -30.36
N THR A 71 -13.62 15.08 -29.96
CA THR A 71 -15.08 14.89 -30.15
C THR A 71 -15.66 15.86 -31.15
N GLY A 72 -14.83 16.79 -31.68
CA GLY A 72 -15.21 17.74 -32.70
C GLY A 72 -15.00 17.21 -34.12
N ASP A 73 -15.38 18.01 -35.11
CA ASP A 73 -15.22 17.71 -36.54
C ASP A 73 -13.77 17.87 -37.04
N GLU A 74 -12.85 18.28 -36.16
CA GLU A 74 -11.42 18.49 -36.50
C GLU A 74 -10.68 17.15 -36.51
N THR A 75 -10.02 16.87 -37.63
CA THR A 75 -9.19 15.68 -37.80
C THR A 75 -7.81 15.91 -37.17
N SER A 76 -7.27 14.89 -36.48
CA SER A 76 -5.91 14.95 -35.90
C SER A 76 -4.78 15.01 -36.90
N SER A 77 -5.10 14.87 -38.17
CA SER A 77 -4.12 14.86 -39.27
C SER A 77 -4.64 15.67 -40.46
N VAL A 78 -3.80 16.51 -41.01
CA VAL A 78 -4.08 17.29 -42.20
C VAL A 78 -3.30 16.70 -43.37
N ILE A 79 -3.91 16.73 -44.56
CA ILE A 79 -3.28 16.26 -45.77
C ILE A 79 -2.10 17.20 -46.10
N ASN A 80 -0.89 16.64 -46.28
CA ASN A 80 0.26 17.39 -46.75
C ASN A 80 0.21 17.52 -48.27
N GLU A 81 -0.51 18.52 -48.72
CA GLU A 81 -0.77 18.76 -50.15
C GLU A 81 0.52 18.85 -50.97
N VAL A 82 1.57 19.45 -50.43
CA VAL A 82 2.86 19.62 -51.13
C VAL A 82 3.52 18.27 -51.39
N VAL A 83 3.61 17.44 -50.37
CA VAL A 83 4.19 16.08 -50.48
C VAL A 83 3.33 15.19 -51.36
N LEU A 84 2.02 15.26 -51.21
CA LEU A 84 1.07 14.46 -51.99
C LEU A 84 1.20 14.76 -53.47
N ARG A 85 1.23 16.07 -53.87
CA ARG A 85 1.44 16.48 -55.24
C ARG A 85 2.79 16.04 -55.80
N GLN A 86 3.83 16.04 -54.97
CA GLN A 86 5.17 15.61 -55.38
C GLN A 86 5.19 14.07 -55.65
N TYR A 87 4.54 13.27 -54.83
CA TYR A 87 4.40 11.83 -55.08
C TYR A 87 3.55 11.55 -56.35
N MET A 88 2.45 12.25 -56.53
CA MET A 88 1.64 12.11 -57.74
C MET A 88 2.46 12.40 -59.00
N LYS A 89 3.29 13.46 -59.00
CA LYS A 89 4.19 13.81 -60.10
C LYS A 89 5.24 12.74 -60.36
N GLN A 90 5.81 12.13 -59.31
CA GLN A 90 6.80 11.05 -59.47
C GLN A 90 6.16 9.79 -60.04
N LEU A 91 4.98 9.43 -59.56
CA LEU A 91 4.25 8.26 -60.01
C LEU A 91 3.77 8.41 -61.49
N SER A 92 3.30 9.58 -61.87
CA SER A 92 2.88 9.87 -63.24
C SER A 92 4.05 9.83 -64.25
N ALA A 93 5.30 10.11 -63.82
CA ALA A 93 6.49 10.00 -64.64
C ALA A 93 6.89 8.55 -64.91
N ILE A 94 6.45 7.58 -64.09
CA ILE A 94 6.76 6.17 -64.23
C ILE A 94 5.70 5.44 -65.06
N ALA A 95 4.42 5.78 -64.86
CA ALA A 95 3.30 5.12 -65.54
C ALA A 95 2.19 6.12 -65.85
N ASN A 96 1.56 5.95 -67.01
CA ASN A 96 0.40 6.76 -67.38
C ASN A 96 -0.86 6.21 -66.68
N VAL A 97 -1.22 6.81 -65.55
CA VAL A 97 -2.31 6.41 -64.67
C VAL A 97 -3.23 7.59 -64.40
N GLU A 98 -4.52 7.33 -64.25
CA GLU A 98 -5.50 8.42 -63.92
C GLU A 98 -5.20 9.07 -62.58
N ASP A 99 -5.46 10.38 -62.49
CA ASP A 99 -5.18 11.20 -61.29
C ASP A 99 -5.81 10.67 -60.00
N ALA A 100 -7.03 10.12 -60.09
CA ALA A 100 -7.71 9.50 -58.97
C ALA A 100 -6.93 8.32 -58.36
N ARG A 101 -6.33 7.52 -59.21
CA ARG A 101 -5.53 6.33 -58.81
C ARG A 101 -4.15 6.76 -58.32
N LEU A 102 -3.58 7.82 -58.90
CA LEU A 102 -2.34 8.42 -58.40
C LEU A 102 -2.54 8.98 -57.00
N LEU A 103 -3.68 9.64 -56.72
CA LEU A 103 -4.04 10.15 -55.40
C LEU A 103 -4.18 9.00 -54.38
N GLU A 104 -4.86 7.90 -54.76
CA GLU A 104 -5.01 6.71 -53.90
C GLU A 104 -3.66 6.10 -53.50
N MET A 105 -2.70 6.08 -54.44
CA MET A 105 -1.35 5.57 -54.21
C MET A 105 -0.54 6.58 -53.33
N ALA A 106 -0.58 7.86 -53.67
CA ALA A 106 0.20 8.91 -53.02
C ALA A 106 -0.20 9.13 -51.55
N ILE A 107 -1.49 8.96 -51.18
CA ILE A 107 -1.98 9.15 -49.80
C ILE A 107 -1.45 8.08 -48.85
N ARG A 108 -1.00 6.94 -49.38
CA ARG A 108 -0.40 5.82 -48.59
C ARG A 108 1.12 5.97 -48.45
N MET A 109 1.73 6.95 -49.09
CA MET A 109 3.17 7.20 -49.01
C MET A 109 3.54 7.91 -47.72
N PRO A 110 4.79 7.78 -47.25
CA PRO A 110 5.28 8.49 -46.07
C PRO A 110 5.05 10.01 -46.16
N ASP A 111 4.77 10.63 -45.02
CA ASP A 111 4.57 12.09 -44.89
C ASP A 111 3.41 12.67 -45.70
N ALA A 112 2.56 11.85 -46.36
CA ALA A 112 1.35 12.28 -47.05
C ALA A 112 0.31 12.90 -46.09
N MET A 113 0.33 12.49 -44.83
CA MET A 113 -0.45 13.05 -43.74
C MET A 113 0.50 13.77 -42.79
N LYS A 114 0.14 14.97 -42.39
CA LYS A 114 0.89 15.78 -41.43
C LYS A 114 0.07 15.94 -40.16
N THR A 115 0.61 15.54 -39.03
CA THR A 115 0.04 15.88 -37.73
C THR A 115 0.51 17.28 -37.38
N GLU A 116 -0.38 18.26 -37.39
CA GLU A 116 -0.06 19.59 -36.89
C GLU A 116 0.01 19.54 -35.38
N ARG A 117 1.12 19.98 -34.80
CA ARG A 117 1.21 20.25 -33.39
C ARG A 117 0.49 21.56 -33.13
N GLU A 118 -0.74 21.49 -32.68
CA GLU A 118 -1.41 22.67 -32.15
C GLU A 118 -0.69 23.10 -30.87
N ASP A 119 -0.48 24.39 -30.72
CA ASP A 119 -0.06 24.95 -29.44
C ASP A 119 -1.17 24.67 -28.40
N ILE A 120 -0.75 24.27 -27.21
CA ILE A 120 -1.71 23.95 -26.15
C ILE A 120 -2.48 25.21 -25.78
N ASP A 121 -3.80 25.22 -26.00
CA ASP A 121 -4.65 26.32 -25.54
C ASP A 121 -4.52 26.46 -24.01
N ALA A 122 -4.23 27.69 -23.57
CA ALA A 122 -4.10 28.00 -22.15
C ALA A 122 -5.35 27.64 -21.35
N LYS A 123 -6.56 27.78 -21.92
CA LYS A 123 -7.82 27.43 -21.29
C LYS A 123 -7.97 25.89 -21.16
N GLU A 124 -7.55 25.18 -22.19
CA GLU A 124 -7.56 23.71 -22.15
C GLU A 124 -6.60 23.17 -21.08
N PHE A 125 -5.42 23.77 -20.95
CA PHE A 125 -4.46 23.37 -19.94
C PHE A 125 -4.99 23.64 -18.51
N VAL A 126 -5.64 24.78 -18.27
CA VAL A 126 -6.31 25.07 -16.99
C VAL A 126 -7.36 24.00 -16.68
N ALA A 127 -8.17 23.60 -17.67
CA ALA A 127 -9.15 22.53 -17.49
C ALA A 127 -8.49 21.18 -17.14
N ILE A 128 -7.30 20.87 -17.71
CA ILE A 128 -6.52 19.68 -17.34
C ILE A 128 -6.05 19.78 -15.89
N GLU A 129 -5.54 20.94 -15.44
CA GLU A 129 -5.10 21.12 -14.05
C GLU A 129 -6.27 20.99 -13.06
N GLU A 130 -7.42 21.59 -13.35
CA GLU A 130 -8.63 21.44 -12.53
C GLU A 130 -9.08 19.98 -12.46
N THR A 131 -9.11 19.30 -13.61
CA THR A 131 -9.44 17.86 -13.67
C THR A 131 -8.46 17.00 -12.85
N LEU A 132 -7.16 17.36 -12.87
CA LEU A 132 -6.14 16.69 -12.06
C LEU A 132 -6.40 16.88 -10.57
N VAL A 133 -6.78 18.08 -10.12
CA VAL A 133 -7.10 18.35 -8.72
C VAL A 133 -8.26 17.48 -8.26
N VAL A 134 -9.34 17.41 -9.03
CA VAL A 134 -10.50 16.58 -8.70
C VAL A 134 -10.12 15.09 -8.65
N ALA A 135 -9.31 14.59 -9.59
CA ALA A 135 -8.85 13.20 -9.57
C ALA A 135 -7.95 12.91 -8.34
N LEU A 136 -7.17 13.88 -7.88
CA LEU A 136 -6.38 13.76 -6.64
C LEU A 136 -7.28 13.75 -5.39
N GLU A 137 -8.36 14.54 -5.35
CA GLU A 137 -9.35 14.51 -4.27
C GLU A 137 -10.04 13.14 -4.19
N GLU A 138 -10.36 12.52 -5.32
CA GLU A 138 -10.92 11.17 -5.36
C GLU A 138 -9.95 10.13 -4.80
N ILE A 139 -8.64 10.23 -5.10
CA ILE A 139 -7.62 9.38 -4.48
C ILE A 139 -7.58 9.57 -2.96
N TYR A 140 -7.62 10.80 -2.47
CA TYR A 140 -7.61 11.05 -1.03
C TYR A 140 -8.84 10.46 -0.34
N LYS A 141 -10.00 10.58 -0.96
CA LYS A 141 -11.25 9.97 -0.46
C LYS A 141 -11.11 8.45 -0.39
N PHE A 142 -10.67 7.83 -1.48
CA PHE A 142 -10.44 6.39 -1.54
C PHE A 142 -9.46 5.91 -0.46
N ARG A 143 -8.31 6.61 -0.33
CA ARG A 143 -7.31 6.29 0.70
C ARG A 143 -7.83 6.42 2.13
N SER A 144 -8.70 7.38 2.37
CA SER A 144 -9.33 7.56 3.69
C SER A 144 -10.36 6.47 3.98
N GLU A 145 -11.18 6.10 3.01
CA GLU A 145 -12.17 5.03 3.14
C GLU A 145 -11.48 3.67 3.39
N GLU A 146 -10.46 3.35 2.61
CA GLU A 146 -9.67 2.13 2.80
C GLU A 146 -8.86 2.16 4.10
N GLY A 147 -8.34 3.34 4.48
CA GLY A 147 -7.67 3.57 5.75
C GLY A 147 -8.59 3.29 6.95
N GLN A 148 -9.87 3.63 6.87
CA GLN A 148 -10.84 3.30 7.93
C GLN A 148 -11.05 1.79 8.07
N VAL A 149 -11.11 1.06 6.97
CA VAL A 149 -11.22 -0.42 6.99
C VAL A 149 -9.99 -1.05 7.64
N LEU A 150 -8.79 -0.52 7.34
CA LEU A 150 -7.54 -0.97 7.98
C LEU A 150 -7.53 -0.65 9.48
N ASP A 151 -8.02 0.52 9.90
CA ASP A 151 -8.12 0.92 11.30
C ASP A 151 -9.00 -0.07 12.09
N ASP A 152 -10.18 -0.39 11.57
CA ASP A 152 -11.12 -1.32 12.18
C ASP A 152 -10.52 -2.75 12.28
N ASP A 153 -9.81 -3.21 11.25
CA ASP A 153 -9.13 -4.51 11.26
C ASP A 153 -8.03 -4.55 12.32
N PHE A 154 -7.19 -3.49 12.41
CA PHE A 154 -6.14 -3.41 13.44
C PHE A 154 -6.72 -3.39 14.84
N VAL A 155 -7.77 -2.61 15.10
CA VAL A 155 -8.44 -2.58 16.41
C VAL A 155 -8.97 -3.96 16.78
N SER A 156 -9.62 -4.65 15.83
CA SER A 156 -10.15 -6.01 16.04
C SER A 156 -9.04 -7.01 16.41
N ARG A 157 -7.94 -7.02 15.64
CA ARG A 157 -6.82 -7.96 15.87
C ARG A 157 -6.08 -7.68 17.17
N VAL A 158 -5.80 -6.40 17.46
CA VAL A 158 -5.17 -6.03 18.74
C VAL A 158 -6.07 -6.40 19.93
N THR A 159 -7.37 -6.23 19.80
CA THR A 159 -8.34 -6.66 20.81
C THR A 159 -8.33 -8.18 20.98
N THR A 160 -8.22 -8.93 19.89
CA THR A 160 -8.07 -10.39 19.94
C THR A 160 -6.80 -10.80 20.69
N ILE A 161 -5.65 -10.15 20.41
CA ILE A 161 -4.40 -10.42 21.15
C ILE A 161 -4.55 -10.09 22.65
N LYS A 162 -5.27 -9.01 23.01
CA LYS A 162 -5.56 -8.70 24.42
C LYS A 162 -6.40 -9.77 25.12
N ASN A 163 -7.41 -10.29 24.42
CA ASN A 163 -8.23 -11.38 24.96
C ASN A 163 -7.40 -12.66 25.17
N LEU A 164 -6.52 -12.98 24.20
CA LEU A 164 -5.58 -14.09 24.31
C LEU A 164 -4.57 -13.87 25.45
N LEU A 165 -4.14 -12.62 25.71
CA LEU A 165 -3.29 -12.32 26.87
C LEU A 165 -4.01 -12.60 28.20
N THR A 166 -5.29 -12.27 28.29
CA THR A 166 -6.11 -12.63 29.46
C THR A 166 -6.23 -14.14 29.65
N GLU A 167 -6.26 -14.92 28.56
CA GLU A 167 -6.22 -16.36 28.60
C GLU A 167 -4.86 -16.90 29.08
N VAL A 168 -3.75 -16.29 28.60
CA VAL A 168 -2.39 -16.57 29.10
C VAL A 168 -2.32 -16.36 30.62
N GLU A 169 -2.90 -15.29 31.15
CA GLU A 169 -2.90 -14.99 32.58
C GLU A 169 -3.56 -16.10 33.40
N LYS A 170 -4.68 -16.63 32.91
CA LYS A 170 -5.38 -17.76 33.56
C LYS A 170 -4.57 -19.05 33.52
N LEU A 171 -4.04 -19.39 32.32
CA LEU A 171 -3.24 -20.61 32.13
C LEU A 171 -1.90 -20.56 32.87
N ASP A 172 -1.36 -19.36 33.13
CA ASP A 172 -0.11 -19.20 33.86
C ASP A 172 -0.22 -19.65 35.31
N ILE A 173 -1.37 -19.44 35.95
CA ILE A 173 -1.67 -19.94 37.32
C ILE A 173 -1.64 -21.48 37.35
N ASP A 174 -2.32 -22.13 36.40
CA ASP A 174 -2.36 -23.59 36.30
C ASP A 174 -0.98 -24.17 35.97
N ARG A 175 -0.22 -23.48 35.14
CA ARG A 175 1.15 -23.86 34.78
C ARG A 175 2.07 -23.92 36.00
N LEU A 176 2.01 -22.90 36.87
CA LEU A 176 2.86 -22.84 38.07
C LEU A 176 2.54 -23.96 39.03
N SER A 177 1.26 -24.28 39.25
CA SER A 177 0.86 -25.41 40.10
C SER A 177 1.32 -26.74 39.51
N THR A 178 1.14 -26.95 38.22
CA THR A 178 1.58 -28.17 37.52
C THR A 178 3.10 -28.37 37.57
N ILE A 179 3.90 -27.30 37.43
CA ILE A 179 5.36 -27.39 37.56
C ILE A 179 5.75 -27.78 38.95
N ARG A 180 5.13 -27.20 39.99
CA ARG A 180 5.40 -27.51 41.39
C ARG A 180 5.09 -28.96 41.72
N GLU A 181 3.89 -29.42 41.36
CA GLU A 181 3.46 -30.83 41.58
C GLU A 181 4.40 -31.82 40.90
N ARG A 182 4.80 -31.52 39.64
CA ARG A 182 5.74 -32.36 38.88
C ARG A 182 7.11 -32.45 39.56
N LEU A 183 7.64 -31.35 40.07
CA LEU A 183 8.91 -31.32 40.77
C LEU A 183 8.83 -32.04 42.11
N GLU A 184 7.77 -31.83 42.90
CA GLU A 184 7.53 -32.52 44.16
C GLU A 184 7.44 -34.04 43.95
N LYS A 185 6.72 -34.49 42.91
CA LYS A 185 6.61 -35.91 42.55
C LYS A 185 7.94 -36.50 42.10
N ALA A 186 8.68 -35.80 41.23
CA ALA A 186 9.98 -36.28 40.77
C ALA A 186 10.98 -36.44 41.92
N VAL A 187 10.90 -35.59 42.93
CA VAL A 187 11.70 -35.67 44.15
C VAL A 187 11.28 -36.84 45.01
N ALA A 188 9.99 -37.05 45.20
CA ALA A 188 9.44 -38.18 45.98
C ALA A 188 9.85 -39.54 45.36
N ASP A 189 9.87 -39.65 44.03
CA ASP A 189 10.22 -40.88 43.30
C ASP A 189 11.73 -41.22 43.42
N LEU A 190 12.61 -40.25 43.73
CA LEU A 190 14.06 -40.48 43.86
C LEU A 190 14.47 -41.16 45.17
N SER A 191 13.58 -41.37 46.15
CA SER A 191 13.83 -42.06 47.43
C SER A 191 15.10 -41.60 48.18
N VAL A 192 15.56 -40.39 47.97
CA VAL A 192 16.75 -39.84 48.57
C VAL A 192 16.37 -38.90 49.70
N ASN A 193 17.17 -38.93 50.81
CA ASN A 193 17.03 -37.92 51.85
C ASN A 193 17.43 -36.53 51.29
N LEU A 194 16.47 -35.84 50.71
CA LEU A 194 16.71 -34.53 50.11
C LEU A 194 16.79 -33.48 51.21
N ASP A 195 17.78 -32.59 51.07
CA ASP A 195 17.83 -31.33 51.80
C ASP A 195 16.70 -30.44 51.31
N LYS A 196 15.65 -30.26 52.14
CA LYS A 196 14.48 -29.45 51.83
C LYS A 196 14.84 -28.04 51.45
N ASN A 197 15.85 -27.44 52.08
CA ASN A 197 16.28 -26.07 51.79
C ASN A 197 16.87 -25.97 50.37
N ARG A 198 17.64 -26.96 49.93
CA ARG A 198 18.21 -27.00 48.58
C ARG A 198 17.11 -27.22 47.53
N PHE A 199 16.11 -28.03 47.80
CA PHE A 199 14.96 -28.21 46.91
C PHE A 199 14.15 -26.91 46.73
N GLU A 200 13.87 -26.19 47.80
CA GLU A 200 13.18 -24.92 47.77
C GLU A 200 13.97 -23.85 46.98
N GLN A 201 15.29 -23.79 47.12
CA GLN A 201 16.15 -22.88 46.35
C GLN A 201 16.10 -23.21 44.86
N GLU A 202 16.21 -24.47 44.47
CA GLU A 202 16.10 -24.86 43.06
C GLU A 202 14.69 -24.59 42.50
N LEU A 203 13.63 -24.81 43.30
CA LEU A 203 12.27 -24.51 42.92
C LEU A 203 12.09 -22.98 42.63
N ILE A 204 12.60 -22.12 43.53
CA ILE A 204 12.57 -20.68 43.37
C ILE A 204 13.30 -20.28 42.07
N TYR A 205 14.52 -20.84 41.85
CA TYR A 205 15.28 -20.57 40.64
C TYR A 205 14.51 -20.95 39.36
N TYR A 206 13.83 -22.11 39.33
CA TYR A 206 13.00 -22.50 38.19
C TYR A 206 11.78 -21.59 38.00
N LEU A 207 11.12 -21.21 39.09
CA LEU A 207 9.98 -20.29 39.02
C LEU A 207 10.37 -18.92 38.46
N GLU A 208 11.49 -18.37 38.93
CA GLU A 208 12.03 -17.10 38.40
C GLU A 208 12.44 -17.22 36.94
N LYS A 209 13.10 -18.29 36.54
CA LYS A 209 13.52 -18.55 35.18
C LYS A 209 12.36 -18.60 34.18
N TYR A 210 11.22 -19.12 34.60
CA TYR A 210 10.02 -19.25 33.78
C TYR A 210 8.96 -18.19 34.07
N ASP A 211 9.28 -17.19 34.86
CA ASP A 211 8.38 -16.07 35.10
C ASP A 211 8.16 -15.28 33.82
N ILE A 212 6.89 -14.99 33.52
CA ILE A 212 6.44 -14.21 32.35
C ILE A 212 5.66 -12.96 32.75
N THR A 213 5.74 -12.56 34.00
CA THR A 213 4.99 -11.43 34.55
C THR A 213 5.39 -10.11 33.86
N GLU A 214 6.68 -9.91 33.66
CA GLU A 214 7.20 -8.72 32.98
C GLU A 214 6.74 -8.68 31.52
N GLU A 215 6.81 -9.78 30.80
CA GLU A 215 6.39 -9.89 29.40
C GLU A 215 4.88 -9.63 29.24
N LYS A 216 4.05 -10.13 30.16
CA LYS A 216 2.59 -9.86 30.16
C LYS A 216 2.31 -8.36 30.32
N VAL A 217 2.97 -7.69 31.27
CA VAL A 217 2.81 -6.24 31.48
C VAL A 217 3.31 -5.44 30.28
N ARG A 218 4.49 -5.76 29.75
CA ARG A 218 5.05 -5.08 28.57
C ARG A 218 4.17 -5.28 27.34
N LEU A 219 3.71 -6.50 27.10
CA LEU A 219 2.82 -6.81 25.98
C LEU A 219 1.53 -5.98 26.07
N ASN A 220 0.89 -5.93 27.22
CA ASN A 220 -0.30 -5.10 27.40
C ASN A 220 -0.01 -3.60 27.11
N ASN A 221 1.09 -3.08 27.63
CA ASN A 221 1.49 -1.68 27.39
C ASN A 221 1.73 -1.41 25.90
N HIS A 222 2.38 -2.32 25.17
CA HIS A 222 2.60 -2.17 23.73
C HIS A 222 1.30 -2.24 22.93
N LEU A 223 0.35 -3.10 23.31
CA LEU A 223 -0.98 -3.17 22.70
C LEU A 223 -1.77 -1.88 22.92
N ASP A 224 -1.74 -1.29 24.12
CA ASP A 224 -2.37 -0.02 24.42
C ASP A 224 -1.69 1.14 23.65
N TYR A 225 -0.37 1.11 23.57
CA TYR A 225 0.39 2.10 22.82
C TYR A 225 0.12 2.02 21.31
N PHE A 226 -0.08 0.82 20.78
CA PHE A 226 -0.50 0.63 19.38
C PHE A 226 -1.85 1.30 19.13
N LEU A 227 -2.87 1.02 19.93
CA LEU A 227 -4.20 1.60 19.79
C LEU A 227 -4.20 3.12 19.94
N THR A 228 -3.39 3.66 20.85
CA THR A 228 -3.24 5.12 21.04
C THR A 228 -2.56 5.76 19.83
N THR A 229 -1.51 5.13 19.31
CA THR A 229 -0.78 5.59 18.14
C THR A 229 -1.64 5.54 16.88
N LEU A 230 -2.45 4.51 16.72
CA LEU A 230 -3.38 4.34 15.61
C LEU A 230 -4.36 5.51 15.50
N LYS A 231 -4.83 6.04 16.63
CA LYS A 231 -5.77 7.18 16.71
C LYS A 231 -5.11 8.55 16.57
N SER A 232 -3.78 8.64 16.48
CA SER A 232 -3.09 9.91 16.34
C SER A 232 -3.35 10.55 14.97
N VAL A 233 -3.20 11.89 14.91
CA VAL A 233 -3.51 12.68 13.71
C VAL A 233 -2.50 12.45 12.58
N ASP A 234 -1.24 12.18 12.94
CA ASP A 234 -0.16 12.00 11.98
C ASP A 234 -0.13 10.56 11.45
N SER A 235 0.23 10.41 10.17
CA SER A 235 0.52 9.08 9.60
C SER A 235 1.70 8.43 10.34
N ASN A 236 1.44 7.31 10.96
CA ASN A 236 2.38 6.66 11.86
C ASN A 236 2.73 5.21 11.47
N GLY A 237 2.59 4.83 10.19
CA GLY A 237 2.84 3.48 9.74
C GLY A 237 4.20 2.91 10.17
N ARG A 238 5.27 3.72 10.11
CA ARG A 238 6.60 3.30 10.59
C ARG A 238 6.61 3.08 12.10
N LYS A 239 5.98 3.97 12.88
CA LYS A 239 5.92 3.87 14.33
C LYS A 239 5.09 2.66 14.77
N LEU A 240 3.94 2.44 14.15
CA LEU A 240 3.12 1.24 14.37
C LEU A 240 3.91 -0.04 14.04
N GLY A 241 4.71 -0.03 12.97
CA GLY A 241 5.61 -1.14 12.62
C GLY A 241 6.63 -1.46 13.71
N PHE A 242 7.24 -0.45 14.33
CA PHE A 242 8.13 -0.65 15.48
C PHE A 242 7.40 -1.21 16.70
N ILE A 243 6.19 -0.72 16.97
CA ILE A 243 5.37 -1.25 18.08
C ILE A 243 5.03 -2.72 17.82
N CYS A 244 4.68 -3.12 16.59
CA CYS A 244 4.46 -4.52 16.21
C CYS A 244 5.69 -5.40 16.44
N GLN A 245 6.91 -4.87 16.25
CA GLN A 245 8.14 -5.61 16.54
C GLN A 245 8.28 -5.88 18.04
N GLU A 246 8.01 -4.87 18.90
CA GLU A 246 8.06 -5.05 20.36
C GLU A 246 6.96 -6.01 20.84
N ILE A 247 5.73 -5.90 20.31
CA ILE A 247 4.66 -6.89 20.58
C ILE A 247 5.16 -8.30 20.25
N GLY A 248 5.76 -8.47 19.06
CA GLY A 248 6.30 -9.78 18.63
C GLY A 248 7.41 -10.31 19.53
N ARG A 249 8.24 -9.42 20.07
CA ARG A 249 9.31 -9.76 21.00
C ARG A 249 8.73 -10.33 22.31
N GLU A 250 7.74 -9.64 22.90
CA GLU A 250 7.12 -10.09 24.14
C GLU A 250 6.35 -11.41 23.94
N VAL A 251 5.58 -11.54 22.85
CA VAL A 251 4.89 -12.80 22.50
C VAL A 251 5.87 -13.96 22.32
N ASN A 252 7.02 -13.72 21.68
CA ASN A 252 8.07 -14.74 21.52
C ASN A 252 8.68 -15.14 22.86
N THR A 253 8.93 -14.18 23.74
CA THR A 253 9.52 -14.45 25.07
C THR A 253 8.54 -15.23 25.94
N ILE A 254 7.24 -14.87 25.96
CA ILE A 254 6.20 -15.66 26.60
C ILE A 254 6.22 -17.10 26.07
N GLY A 255 6.25 -17.29 24.76
CA GLY A 255 6.31 -18.62 24.14
C GLY A 255 7.56 -19.41 24.51
N SER A 256 8.72 -18.79 24.61
CA SER A 256 9.97 -19.47 24.95
C SER A 256 10.08 -19.85 26.43
N LYS A 257 9.55 -19.03 27.33
CA LYS A 257 9.52 -19.28 28.77
C LYS A 257 8.40 -20.24 29.17
N ALA A 258 7.27 -20.25 28.44
CA ALA A 258 6.11 -21.08 28.78
C ALA A 258 6.26 -22.51 28.25
N ASN A 259 6.81 -23.40 29.07
CA ASN A 259 6.88 -24.81 28.74
C ASN A 259 5.59 -25.54 29.16
N PHE A 260 4.44 -25.13 28.58
CA PHE A 260 3.10 -25.62 28.89
C PHE A 260 2.26 -25.64 27.61
N ALA A 261 1.83 -26.83 27.16
CA ALA A 261 1.22 -27.00 25.84
C ALA A 261 -0.05 -26.14 25.60
N PRO A 262 -1.01 -25.98 26.54
CA PRO A 262 -2.14 -25.11 26.34
C PRO A 262 -1.72 -23.64 26.10
N LEU A 263 -0.75 -23.14 26.86
CA LEU A 263 -0.25 -21.76 26.69
C LEU A 263 0.48 -21.58 25.36
N GLN A 264 1.21 -22.60 24.90
CA GLN A 264 1.86 -22.56 23.57
C GLN A 264 0.83 -22.42 22.44
N GLN A 265 -0.34 -23.05 22.54
CA GLN A 265 -1.42 -22.91 21.56
C GLN A 265 -1.94 -21.47 21.49
N VAL A 266 -2.11 -20.83 22.66
CA VAL A 266 -2.52 -19.41 22.71
C VAL A 266 -1.46 -18.49 22.11
N VAL A 267 -0.19 -18.75 22.40
CA VAL A 267 0.93 -17.98 21.80
C VAL A 267 0.96 -18.11 20.28
N VAL A 268 0.66 -19.28 19.72
CA VAL A 268 0.57 -19.46 18.25
C VAL A 268 -0.55 -18.61 17.67
N GLN A 269 -1.72 -18.54 18.34
CA GLN A 269 -2.82 -17.69 17.90
C GLN A 269 -2.45 -16.19 17.97
N MET A 270 -1.75 -15.75 19.02
CA MET A 270 -1.25 -14.38 19.12
C MET A 270 -0.29 -14.03 17.96
N LYS A 271 0.60 -14.97 17.62
CA LYS A 271 1.54 -14.79 16.50
C LYS A 271 0.82 -14.69 15.17
N ASP A 272 -0.19 -15.51 14.93
CA ASP A 272 -0.98 -15.48 13.71
C ASP A 272 -1.70 -14.13 13.54
N GLU A 273 -2.35 -13.61 14.59
CA GLU A 273 -2.97 -12.29 14.56
C GLU A 273 -1.94 -11.16 14.34
N LEU A 274 -0.77 -11.27 14.96
CA LEU A 274 0.29 -10.28 14.78
C LEU A 274 0.86 -10.28 13.35
N GLU A 275 1.04 -11.43 12.73
CA GLU A 275 1.49 -11.51 11.33
C GLU A 275 0.46 -10.88 10.38
N LYS A 276 -0.82 -11.11 10.58
CA LYS A 276 -1.88 -10.44 9.82
C LYS A 276 -1.82 -8.91 9.96
N ILE A 277 -1.56 -8.39 11.18
CA ILE A 277 -1.32 -6.96 11.40
C ILE A 277 -0.11 -6.49 10.59
N LYS A 278 1.02 -7.20 10.65
CA LYS A 278 2.25 -6.81 9.93
C LYS A 278 2.07 -6.79 8.42
N GLU A 279 1.32 -7.73 7.86
CA GLU A 279 1.00 -7.76 6.43
C GLU A 279 0.20 -6.53 6.02
N GLN A 280 -0.84 -6.19 6.76
CA GLN A 280 -1.67 -5.01 6.48
C GLN A 280 -0.94 -3.69 6.73
N MET A 281 0.02 -3.66 7.67
CA MET A 281 0.87 -2.50 7.93
C MET A 281 1.67 -2.04 6.71
N LEU A 282 1.94 -2.92 5.76
CA LEU A 282 2.62 -2.57 4.51
C LEU A 282 1.78 -1.61 3.65
N ASN A 283 0.46 -1.58 3.85
CA ASN A 283 -0.48 -0.74 3.12
C ASN A 283 -0.78 0.60 3.82
N VAL A 284 -0.21 0.84 5.00
CA VAL A 284 -0.41 2.10 5.75
C VAL A 284 0.58 3.17 5.31
N LEU A 285 0.06 4.37 4.97
CA LEU A 285 0.85 5.52 4.51
C LEU A 285 1.71 6.11 5.65
#